data_d544762011eb8db9f1a725f31523ca34
#
_entry.id   d544762011eb8db9f1a725f31523ca34
#
_cell.length_a   1.000
_cell.length_b   1.000
_cell.length_c   1.000
_cell.angle_alpha   90.00
_cell.angle_beta   90.00
_cell.angle_gamma   90.00
#
_symmetry.space_group_name_H-M   'P 1'
#
loop_
_entity.id
_entity.type
_entity.pdbx_description
1 polymer ?
#
loop_
_entity_poly.entity_id
_entity_poly.type
_entity_poly.pdbx_seq_one_letter_code
_entity_poly.pdbx_strand_id
1 'polypeptide(L)'
;MRPRDAIYSTVKRRIVLNELKPGVALTELGLARELGCSQGPVREALLRLQEDGLVIRGGHRGTSVTPLDPEEASEILALRRRIEMRGAVRAVAAIDDGVLARLADLQTGMLAAAHAGDEYDVIELDTAFHLAIFQLSGLRALEQILVRCILHSHRQKLWEPRHRRTLVETASRHNVIVERLATRDAAGLADALAHHIDTIVAVTPERVAS
;
A
#
# COMPACT_ATOMS: atom_id res chain seq x y z
N MET A 1 14.69 13.57 -12.03
CA MET A 1 14.44 12.16 -11.63
C MET A 1 15.33 11.27 -12.48
N ARG A 2 16.05 10.30 -11.90
CA ARG A 2 16.90 9.38 -12.66
C ARG A 2 16.02 8.44 -13.51
N PRO A 3 16.46 8.02 -14.71
CA PRO A 3 15.64 7.19 -15.60
C PRO A 3 15.08 5.93 -14.93
N ARG A 4 15.88 5.24 -14.08
CA ARG A 4 15.46 4.06 -13.34
C ARG A 4 14.31 4.33 -12.34
N ASP A 5 14.29 5.52 -11.73
CA ASP A 5 13.26 5.89 -10.76
C ASP A 5 11.92 6.16 -11.48
N ALA A 6 11.97 6.78 -12.66
CA ALA A 6 10.80 6.99 -13.51
C ALA A 6 10.21 5.65 -13.99
N ILE A 7 11.06 4.73 -14.44
CA ILE A 7 10.66 3.39 -14.88
C ILE A 7 10.01 2.61 -13.73
N TYR A 8 10.67 2.61 -12.56
CA TYR A 8 10.15 1.97 -11.36
C TYR A 8 8.75 2.51 -11.01
N SER A 9 8.59 3.84 -10.93
CA SER A 9 7.30 4.46 -10.58
C SER A 9 6.22 4.13 -11.62
N THR A 10 6.56 4.15 -12.93
CA THR A 10 5.61 3.80 -13.99
C THR A 10 5.16 2.36 -13.91
N VAL A 11 6.09 1.41 -13.75
CA VAL A 11 5.75 -0.02 -13.69
C VAL A 11 5.03 -0.34 -12.37
N LYS A 12 5.47 0.24 -11.24
CA LYS A 12 4.80 0.13 -9.94
C LYS A 12 3.33 0.56 -10.03
N ARG A 13 3.07 1.77 -10.57
CA ARG A 13 1.71 2.27 -10.77
C ARG A 13 0.84 1.27 -11.53
N ARG A 14 1.32 0.76 -12.66
CA ARG A 14 0.58 -0.18 -13.51
C ARG A 14 0.29 -1.52 -12.82
N ILE A 15 1.23 -2.01 -12.00
CA ILE A 15 1.02 -3.23 -11.22
C ILE A 15 0.01 -2.98 -10.08
N VAL A 16 0.17 -1.89 -9.33
CA VAL A 16 -0.69 -1.58 -8.18
C VAL A 16 -2.12 -1.33 -8.62
N LEU A 17 -2.33 -0.62 -9.74
CA LEU A 17 -3.66 -0.39 -10.32
C LEU A 17 -4.20 -1.61 -11.11
N ASN A 18 -3.51 -2.74 -11.10
CA ASN A 18 -3.88 -3.96 -11.85
C ASN A 18 -4.00 -3.76 -13.37
N GLU A 19 -3.36 -2.74 -13.94
CA GLU A 19 -3.21 -2.58 -15.40
C GLU A 19 -2.29 -3.68 -15.96
N LEU A 20 -1.20 -3.99 -15.24
CA LEU A 20 -0.41 -5.19 -15.44
C LEU A 20 -0.97 -6.30 -14.52
N LYS A 21 -1.70 -7.22 -15.12
CA LYS A 21 -2.43 -8.27 -14.41
C LYS A 21 -1.50 -9.21 -13.63
N PRO A 22 -1.97 -9.81 -12.51
CA PRO A 22 -1.23 -10.86 -11.81
C PRO A 22 -0.78 -11.98 -12.75
N GLY A 23 0.47 -12.44 -12.60
CA GLY A 23 1.06 -13.48 -13.42
C GLY A 23 1.57 -13.05 -14.81
N VAL A 24 1.30 -11.83 -15.25
CA VAL A 24 1.78 -11.33 -16.55
C VAL A 24 3.30 -11.31 -16.58
N ALA A 25 3.87 -11.89 -17.63
CA ALA A 25 5.32 -11.89 -17.87
C ALA A 25 5.82 -10.49 -18.26
N LEU A 26 6.91 -10.08 -17.63
CA LEU A 26 7.60 -8.82 -17.88
C LEU A 26 9.01 -9.12 -18.43
N THR A 27 9.33 -8.60 -19.61
CA THR A 27 10.68 -8.75 -20.16
C THR A 27 11.43 -7.44 -20.16
N GLU A 28 12.73 -7.47 -19.82
CA GLU A 28 13.57 -6.27 -19.85
C GLU A 28 13.55 -5.61 -21.23
N LEU A 29 13.60 -6.42 -22.30
CA LEU A 29 13.57 -5.93 -23.67
C LEU A 29 12.20 -5.32 -24.04
N GLY A 30 11.09 -5.96 -23.63
CA GLY A 30 9.74 -5.46 -23.89
C GLY A 30 9.51 -4.11 -23.24
N LEU A 31 9.80 -4.02 -21.95
CA LEU A 31 9.67 -2.77 -21.19
C LEU A 31 10.63 -1.67 -21.70
N ALA A 32 11.86 -2.03 -22.07
CA ALA A 32 12.81 -1.07 -22.63
C ALA A 32 12.31 -0.45 -23.94
N ARG A 33 11.73 -1.26 -24.82
CA ARG A 33 11.10 -0.78 -26.09
C ARG A 33 9.88 0.09 -25.81
N GLU A 34 8.99 -0.35 -24.92
CA GLU A 34 7.77 0.36 -24.56
C GLU A 34 8.07 1.74 -23.95
N LEU A 35 9.08 1.82 -23.07
CA LEU A 35 9.43 3.03 -22.34
C LEU A 35 10.53 3.88 -23.02
N GLY A 36 10.98 3.48 -24.21
CA GLY A 36 11.98 4.23 -24.99
C GLY A 36 13.35 4.35 -24.30
N CYS A 37 13.80 3.31 -23.60
CA CYS A 37 15.04 3.33 -22.83
C CYS A 37 15.91 2.07 -23.07
N SER A 38 17.10 2.00 -22.46
CA SER A 38 17.93 0.80 -22.47
C SER A 38 17.50 -0.21 -21.39
N GLN A 39 17.93 -1.47 -21.51
CA GLN A 39 17.56 -2.55 -20.58
C GLN A 39 18.16 -2.38 -19.17
N GLY A 40 19.30 -1.68 -19.02
CA GLY A 40 19.95 -1.50 -17.73
C GLY A 40 19.05 -0.87 -16.67
N PRO A 41 18.52 0.35 -16.90
CA PRO A 41 17.56 1.00 -15.99
C PRO A 41 16.30 0.17 -15.73
N VAL A 42 15.80 -0.60 -16.72
CA VAL A 42 14.65 -1.51 -16.55
C VAL A 42 15.00 -2.63 -15.58
N ARG A 43 16.18 -3.23 -15.72
CA ARG A 43 16.65 -4.28 -14.81
C ARG A 43 16.72 -3.79 -13.35
N GLU A 44 17.27 -2.59 -13.13
CA GLU A 44 17.33 -1.97 -11.80
C GLU A 44 15.92 -1.71 -11.24
N ALA A 45 14.99 -1.23 -12.07
CA ALA A 45 13.61 -1.03 -11.67
C ALA A 45 12.91 -2.34 -11.29
N LEU A 46 13.10 -3.41 -12.08
CA LEU A 46 12.54 -4.73 -11.79
C LEU A 46 13.13 -5.36 -10.52
N LEU A 47 14.40 -5.10 -10.18
CA LEU A 47 14.98 -5.53 -8.91
C LEU A 47 14.28 -4.84 -7.72
N ARG A 48 14.07 -3.53 -7.79
CA ARG A 48 13.31 -2.80 -6.74
C ARG A 48 11.89 -3.30 -6.62
N LEU A 49 11.20 -3.54 -7.73
CA LEU A 49 9.84 -4.10 -7.73
C LEU A 49 9.81 -5.51 -7.11
N GLN A 50 10.88 -6.29 -7.25
CA GLN A 50 11.03 -7.58 -6.57
C GLN A 50 11.25 -7.40 -5.06
N GLU A 51 12.02 -6.41 -4.64
CA GLU A 51 12.19 -6.05 -3.23
C GLU A 51 10.85 -5.64 -2.60
N ASP A 52 10.00 -4.93 -3.33
CA ASP A 52 8.64 -4.57 -2.91
C ASP A 52 7.65 -5.75 -3.00
N GLY A 53 8.06 -6.90 -3.53
CA GLY A 53 7.20 -8.06 -3.70
C GLY A 53 6.19 -7.95 -4.85
N LEU A 54 6.29 -6.90 -5.69
CA LEU A 54 5.36 -6.67 -6.79
C LEU A 54 5.63 -7.53 -8.02
N VAL A 55 6.86 -8.02 -8.15
CA VAL A 55 7.24 -8.99 -9.19
C VAL A 55 8.02 -10.15 -8.58
N ILE A 56 7.93 -11.30 -9.21
CA ILE A 56 8.75 -12.48 -8.91
C ILE A 56 9.68 -12.77 -10.08
N ARG A 57 10.92 -13.17 -9.77
CA ARG A 57 11.91 -13.57 -10.78
C ARG A 57 12.21 -15.06 -10.58
N GLY A 58 11.85 -15.85 -11.56
CA GLY A 58 11.94 -17.30 -11.52
C GLY A 58 13.01 -17.87 -12.46
N GLY A 59 14.30 -17.53 -12.28
CA GLY A 59 15.39 -18.10 -13.08
C GLY A 59 15.05 -18.18 -14.58
N HIS A 60 14.88 -19.39 -15.11
CA HIS A 60 14.51 -19.63 -16.51
C HIS A 60 13.08 -19.18 -16.87
N ARG A 61 12.20 -18.95 -15.91
CA ARG A 61 10.82 -18.47 -16.15
C ARG A 61 10.73 -16.95 -16.34
N GLY A 62 11.83 -16.24 -16.21
CA GLY A 62 11.86 -14.78 -16.35
C GLY A 62 11.25 -14.04 -15.17
N THR A 63 10.77 -12.82 -15.42
CA THR A 63 10.10 -11.97 -14.44
C THR A 63 8.61 -11.93 -14.73
N SER A 64 7.76 -12.00 -13.70
CA SER A 64 6.31 -11.83 -13.83
C SER A 64 5.75 -11.01 -12.67
N VAL A 65 4.58 -10.39 -12.89
CA VAL A 65 3.82 -9.73 -11.82
C VAL A 65 3.43 -10.77 -10.77
N THR A 66 3.63 -10.45 -9.50
CA THR A 66 3.27 -11.36 -8.39
C THR A 66 1.78 -11.73 -8.48
N PRO A 67 1.43 -13.02 -8.45
CA PRO A 67 0.05 -13.46 -8.39
C PRO A 67 -0.69 -12.88 -7.18
N LEU A 68 -2.01 -12.93 -7.22
CA LEU A 68 -2.88 -12.64 -6.08
C LEU A 68 -3.60 -13.93 -5.72
N ASP A 69 -3.09 -14.59 -4.69
CA ASP A 69 -3.70 -15.76 -4.09
C ASP A 69 -4.59 -15.33 -2.92
N PRO A 70 -5.86 -15.73 -2.82
CA PRO A 70 -6.76 -15.30 -1.75
C PRO A 70 -6.32 -15.72 -0.35
N GLU A 71 -5.72 -16.91 -0.21
CA GLU A 71 -5.21 -17.39 1.09
C GLU A 71 -3.99 -16.57 1.51
N GLU A 72 -3.03 -16.37 0.59
CA GLU A 72 -1.87 -15.52 0.83
C GLU A 72 -2.29 -14.08 1.14
N ALA A 73 -3.29 -13.54 0.45
CA ALA A 73 -3.81 -12.20 0.72
C ALA A 73 -4.40 -12.07 2.14
N SER A 74 -5.08 -13.10 2.63
CA SER A 74 -5.58 -13.16 4.01
C SER A 74 -4.44 -13.13 5.03
N GLU A 75 -3.40 -13.92 4.80
CA GLU A 75 -2.21 -13.95 5.67
C GLU A 75 -1.46 -12.62 5.65
N ILE A 76 -1.35 -11.97 4.50
CA ILE A 76 -0.75 -10.63 4.35
C ILE A 76 -1.51 -9.59 5.19
N LEU A 77 -2.86 -9.61 5.16
CA LEU A 77 -3.69 -8.72 5.98
C LEU A 77 -3.50 -8.98 7.47
N ALA A 78 -3.47 -10.25 7.89
CA ALA A 78 -3.23 -10.63 9.28
C ALA A 78 -1.83 -10.18 9.75
N LEU A 79 -0.81 -10.32 8.91
CA LEU A 79 0.55 -9.86 9.19
C LEU A 79 0.60 -8.33 9.27
N ARG A 80 0.00 -7.61 8.32
CA ARG A 80 -0.14 -6.14 8.33
C ARG A 80 -0.74 -5.68 9.64
N ARG A 81 -1.88 -6.23 10.01
CA ARG A 81 -2.59 -5.91 11.25
C ARG A 81 -1.68 -6.10 12.47
N ARG A 82 -1.01 -7.25 12.57
CA ARG A 82 -0.10 -7.55 13.69
C ARG A 82 1.06 -6.55 13.79
N ILE A 83 1.68 -6.21 12.66
CA ILE A 83 2.80 -5.27 12.61
C ILE A 83 2.34 -3.86 13.00
N GLU A 84 1.27 -3.36 12.40
CA GLU A 84 0.77 -2.01 12.65
C GLU A 84 0.27 -1.82 14.08
N MET A 85 -0.50 -2.76 14.63
CA MET A 85 -0.95 -2.71 16.02
C MET A 85 0.22 -2.72 17.00
N ARG A 86 1.26 -3.52 16.73
CA ARG A 86 2.46 -3.54 17.57
C ARG A 86 3.24 -2.23 17.48
N GLY A 87 3.27 -1.63 16.30
CA GLY A 87 3.85 -0.31 16.06
C GLY A 87 3.09 0.79 16.76
N ALA A 88 1.77 0.78 16.70
CA ALA A 88 0.89 1.81 17.29
C ALA A 88 1.13 2.06 18.76
N VAL A 89 1.22 0.98 19.56
CA VAL A 89 1.49 1.08 21.00
C VAL A 89 2.80 1.81 21.31
N ARG A 90 3.81 1.61 20.46
CA ARG A 90 5.13 2.27 20.62
C ARG A 90 5.12 3.70 20.05
N ALA A 91 4.36 3.92 18.97
CA ALA A 91 4.29 5.21 18.28
C ALA A 91 3.71 6.30 19.19
N VAL A 92 2.69 6.00 19.99
CA VAL A 92 2.05 6.96 20.89
C VAL A 92 3.04 7.61 21.86
N ALA A 93 4.05 6.87 22.32
CA ALA A 93 5.05 7.41 23.23
C ALA A 93 6.03 8.40 22.54
N ALA A 94 6.16 8.32 21.21
CA ALA A 94 7.10 9.09 20.41
C ALA A 94 6.43 10.19 19.56
N ILE A 95 5.10 10.35 19.67
CA ILE A 95 4.35 11.34 18.90
C ILE A 95 4.66 12.76 19.39
N ASP A 96 4.92 13.66 18.44
CA ASP A 96 5.08 15.09 18.65
C ASP A 96 4.22 15.90 17.66
N ASP A 97 4.19 17.22 17.84
CA ASP A 97 3.39 18.12 16.99
C ASP A 97 3.87 18.12 15.54
N GLY A 98 5.16 17.92 15.29
CA GLY A 98 5.72 17.85 13.93
C GLY A 98 5.24 16.59 13.18
N VAL A 99 5.17 15.46 13.87
CA VAL A 99 4.62 14.23 13.31
C VAL A 99 3.12 14.37 13.07
N LEU A 100 2.37 14.96 14.02
CA LEU A 100 0.93 15.21 13.82
C LEU A 100 0.67 16.12 12.62
N ALA A 101 1.44 17.19 12.46
CA ALA A 101 1.34 18.07 11.29
C ALA A 101 1.61 17.30 9.98
N ARG A 102 2.68 16.50 9.94
CA ARG A 102 2.99 15.65 8.78
C ARG A 102 1.86 14.68 8.43
N LEU A 103 1.26 14.04 9.42
CA LEU A 103 0.13 13.12 9.20
C LEU A 103 -1.11 13.85 8.69
N ALA A 104 -1.38 15.06 9.20
CA ALA A 104 -2.46 15.91 8.70
C ALA A 104 -2.23 16.34 7.24
N ASP A 105 -0.99 16.67 6.87
CA ASP A 105 -0.62 16.98 5.48
C ASP A 105 -0.82 15.78 4.55
N LEU A 106 -0.38 14.58 4.96
CA LEU A 106 -0.57 13.36 4.19
C LEU A 106 -2.07 13.04 4.01
N GLN A 107 -2.87 13.22 5.03
CA GLN A 107 -4.31 13.02 4.97
C GLN A 107 -5.00 14.04 4.08
N THR A 108 -4.62 15.32 4.16
CA THR A 108 -5.13 16.38 3.28
C THR A 108 -4.80 16.07 1.82
N GLY A 109 -3.56 15.67 1.55
CA GLY A 109 -3.13 15.24 0.23
C GLY A 109 -3.93 14.03 -0.28
N MET A 110 -4.18 13.05 0.57
CA MET A 110 -4.97 11.86 0.24
C MET A 110 -6.42 12.23 -0.12
N LEU A 111 -7.05 13.14 0.62
CA LEU A 111 -8.38 13.65 0.30
C LEU A 111 -8.40 14.43 -1.02
N ALA A 112 -7.38 15.26 -1.27
CA ALA A 112 -7.24 15.98 -2.53
C ALA A 112 -7.09 15.02 -3.73
N ALA A 113 -6.24 14.00 -3.62
CA ALA A 113 -6.09 12.95 -4.63
C ALA A 113 -7.39 12.19 -4.85
N ALA A 114 -8.12 11.87 -3.76
CA ALA A 114 -9.41 11.19 -3.83
C ALA A 114 -10.47 12.01 -4.57
N HIS A 115 -10.55 13.33 -4.34
CA HIS A 115 -11.45 14.22 -5.06
C HIS A 115 -11.05 14.39 -6.54
N ALA A 116 -9.76 14.32 -6.85
CA ALA A 116 -9.25 14.32 -8.22
C ALA A 116 -9.45 12.99 -8.96
N GLY A 117 -9.86 11.92 -8.25
CA GLY A 117 -10.00 10.57 -8.81
C GLY A 117 -8.67 9.86 -9.05
N ASP A 118 -7.56 10.35 -8.48
CA ASP A 118 -6.25 9.70 -8.61
C ASP A 118 -6.06 8.63 -7.55
N GLU A 119 -6.50 7.41 -7.88
CA GLU A 119 -6.40 6.25 -7.00
C GLU A 119 -4.95 5.87 -6.66
N TYR A 120 -4.02 6.07 -7.59
CA TYR A 120 -2.62 5.74 -7.31
C TYR A 120 -2.01 6.68 -6.27
N ASP A 121 -2.27 7.98 -6.37
CA ASP A 121 -1.79 8.95 -5.40
C ASP A 121 -2.46 8.73 -4.02
N VAL A 122 -3.73 8.32 -3.98
CA VAL A 122 -4.37 7.87 -2.72
C VAL A 122 -3.59 6.72 -2.10
N ILE A 123 -3.19 5.71 -2.87
CA ILE A 123 -2.43 4.54 -2.39
C ILE A 123 -1.02 4.92 -1.91
N GLU A 124 -0.32 5.79 -2.63
CA GLU A 124 1.02 6.24 -2.23
C GLU A 124 0.98 7.05 -0.93
N LEU A 125 -0.02 7.93 -0.79
CA LEU A 125 -0.21 8.74 0.43
C LEU A 125 -0.69 7.89 1.61
N ASP A 126 -1.57 6.91 1.40
CA ASP A 126 -1.96 5.89 2.39
C ASP A 126 -0.72 5.12 2.89
N THR A 127 0.10 4.66 1.96
CA THR A 127 1.33 3.94 2.30
C THR A 127 2.28 4.81 3.13
N ALA A 128 2.47 6.07 2.72
CA ALA A 128 3.31 7.03 3.45
C ALA A 128 2.75 7.35 4.84
N PHE A 129 1.42 7.43 4.98
CA PHE A 129 0.74 7.69 6.24
C PHE A 129 0.96 6.55 7.26
N HIS A 130 0.66 5.32 6.88
CA HIS A 130 0.86 4.16 7.75
C HIS A 130 2.32 3.96 8.11
N LEU A 131 3.23 4.15 7.14
CA LEU A 131 4.66 4.04 7.37
C LEU A 131 5.17 5.15 8.32
N ALA A 132 4.68 6.39 8.20
CA ALA A 132 5.05 7.48 9.10
C ALA A 132 4.70 7.18 10.56
N ILE A 133 3.53 6.60 10.83
CA ILE A 133 3.13 6.14 12.17
C ILE A 133 4.05 5.00 12.62
N PHE A 134 4.27 4.00 11.77
CA PHE A 134 5.05 2.82 12.12
C PHE A 134 6.52 3.15 12.43
N GLN A 135 7.11 4.12 11.74
CA GLN A 135 8.49 4.57 11.94
C GLN A 135 8.76 5.05 13.37
N LEU A 136 7.75 5.64 14.03
CA LEU A 136 7.84 6.04 15.44
C LEU A 136 8.08 4.85 16.39
N SER A 137 7.71 3.65 15.96
CA SER A 137 7.93 2.43 16.75
C SER A 137 9.41 2.05 16.91
N GLY A 138 10.29 2.51 16.03
CA GLY A 138 11.70 2.12 15.96
C GLY A 138 11.95 0.70 15.44
N LEU A 139 10.93 0.00 14.94
CA LEU A 139 11.02 -1.39 14.43
C LEU A 139 11.47 -1.41 12.97
N ARG A 140 12.61 -0.81 12.66
CA ARG A 140 13.11 -0.55 11.28
C ARG A 140 13.14 -1.78 10.38
N ALA A 141 13.53 -2.95 10.92
CA ALA A 141 13.60 -4.17 10.13
C ALA A 141 12.24 -4.65 9.59
N LEU A 142 11.12 -4.16 10.14
CA LEU A 142 9.78 -4.52 9.70
C LEU A 142 9.19 -3.51 8.69
N GLU A 143 9.81 -2.36 8.46
CA GLU A 143 9.28 -1.32 7.58
C GLU A 143 9.03 -1.85 6.16
N GLN A 144 10.01 -2.52 5.57
CA GLN A 144 9.89 -3.08 4.22
C GLN A 144 8.82 -4.19 4.14
N ILE A 145 8.67 -4.96 5.21
CA ILE A 145 7.61 -5.99 5.30
C ILE A 145 6.25 -5.31 5.33
N LEU A 146 6.11 -4.23 6.12
CA LEU A 146 4.88 -3.44 6.18
C LEU A 146 4.52 -2.83 4.82
N VAL A 147 5.49 -2.21 4.11
CA VAL A 147 5.27 -1.66 2.77
C VAL A 147 4.73 -2.72 1.82
N ARG A 148 5.32 -3.91 1.81
CA ARG A 148 4.81 -5.04 1.00
C ARG A 148 3.38 -5.39 1.36
N CYS A 149 3.07 -5.51 2.65
CA CYS A 149 1.71 -5.83 3.11
C CYS A 149 0.70 -4.76 2.67
N ILE A 150 1.05 -3.47 2.76
CA ILE A 150 0.18 -2.37 2.34
C ILE A 150 -0.08 -2.44 0.83
N LEU A 151 0.97 -2.55 0.00
CA LEU A 151 0.82 -2.60 -1.45
C LEU A 151 -0.02 -3.80 -1.91
N HIS A 152 0.19 -4.98 -1.32
CA HIS A 152 -0.61 -6.15 -1.63
C HIS A 152 -2.07 -6.01 -1.17
N SER A 153 -2.31 -5.37 -0.01
CA SER A 153 -3.66 -5.08 0.47
C SER A 153 -4.44 -4.17 -0.50
N HIS A 154 -3.79 -3.15 -1.06
CA HIS A 154 -4.40 -2.30 -2.08
C HIS A 154 -4.68 -3.05 -3.37
N ARG A 155 -3.74 -3.87 -3.86
CA ARG A 155 -3.95 -4.70 -5.03
C ARG A 155 -5.13 -5.66 -4.84
N GLN A 156 -5.25 -6.29 -3.68
CA GLN A 156 -6.38 -7.15 -3.30
C GLN A 156 -7.70 -6.37 -3.33
N LYS A 157 -7.73 -5.18 -2.70
CA LYS A 157 -8.90 -4.31 -2.71
C LYS A 157 -9.36 -3.98 -4.13
N LEU A 158 -8.43 -3.61 -5.02
CA LEU A 158 -8.75 -3.25 -6.41
C LEU A 158 -9.13 -4.47 -7.27
N TRP A 159 -8.76 -5.67 -6.85
CA TRP A 159 -9.15 -6.91 -7.52
C TRP A 159 -10.51 -7.44 -7.06
N GLU A 160 -11.02 -7.00 -5.89
CA GLU A 160 -12.30 -7.43 -5.34
C GLU A 160 -13.48 -6.74 -6.09
N PRO A 161 -14.24 -7.47 -6.92
CA PRO A 161 -15.28 -6.87 -7.76
C PRO A 161 -16.48 -6.35 -6.97
N ARG A 162 -16.64 -6.75 -5.71
CA ARG A 162 -17.72 -6.34 -4.82
C ARG A 162 -17.35 -5.16 -3.93
N HIS A 163 -16.12 -4.66 -4.03
CA HIS A 163 -15.71 -3.48 -3.27
C HIS A 163 -16.53 -2.26 -3.70
N ARG A 164 -17.11 -1.52 -2.74
CA ARG A 164 -18.08 -0.43 -2.99
C ARG A 164 -17.68 0.92 -2.41
N ARG A 165 -16.58 1.00 -1.66
CA ARG A 165 -16.16 2.26 -1.04
C ARG A 165 -15.55 3.18 -2.09
N THR A 166 -15.98 4.46 -2.08
CA THR A 166 -15.38 5.52 -2.89
C THR A 166 -13.97 5.87 -2.40
N LEU A 167 -13.21 6.57 -3.24
CA LEU A 167 -11.87 7.06 -2.84
C LEU A 167 -11.95 8.05 -1.67
N VAL A 168 -12.96 8.94 -1.67
CA VAL A 168 -13.18 9.91 -0.59
C VAL A 168 -13.50 9.21 0.72
N GLU A 169 -14.39 8.22 0.71
CA GLU A 169 -14.67 7.40 1.90
C GLU A 169 -13.41 6.66 2.37
N THR A 170 -12.60 6.14 1.44
CA THR A 170 -11.33 5.47 1.75
C THR A 170 -10.36 6.43 2.44
N ALA A 171 -10.17 7.63 1.89
CA ALA A 171 -9.29 8.65 2.46
C ALA A 171 -9.79 9.14 3.83
N SER A 172 -11.10 9.37 4.00
CA SER A 172 -11.68 9.88 5.25
C SER A 172 -11.56 8.94 6.44
N ARG A 173 -11.32 7.65 6.21
CA ARG A 173 -11.15 6.65 7.29
C ARG A 173 -9.90 6.88 8.15
N HIS A 174 -8.96 7.67 7.69
CA HIS A 174 -7.75 8.02 8.43
C HIS A 174 -7.99 9.08 9.52
N ASN A 175 -9.13 9.80 9.49
CA ASN A 175 -9.45 10.83 10.48
C ASN A 175 -9.39 10.30 11.92
N VAL A 176 -10.02 9.15 12.18
CA VAL A 176 -10.04 8.53 13.50
C VAL A 176 -8.64 8.13 13.98
N ILE A 177 -7.76 7.72 13.07
CA ILE A 177 -6.38 7.34 13.40
C ILE A 177 -5.60 8.58 13.87
N VAL A 178 -5.71 9.70 13.15
CA VAL A 178 -5.09 10.99 13.55
C VAL A 178 -5.62 11.47 14.89
N GLU A 179 -6.93 11.39 15.11
CA GLU A 179 -7.57 11.77 16.37
C GLU A 179 -7.04 10.96 17.56
N ARG A 180 -6.92 9.63 17.42
CA ARG A 180 -6.37 8.76 18.47
C ARG A 180 -4.89 9.04 18.76
N LEU A 181 -4.12 9.38 17.74
CA LEU A 181 -2.73 9.82 17.92
C LEU A 181 -2.66 11.16 18.65
N ALA A 182 -3.47 12.14 18.27
CA ALA A 182 -3.50 13.48 18.91
C ALA A 182 -3.88 13.40 20.38
N THR A 183 -4.81 12.50 20.73
CA THR A 183 -5.22 12.27 22.13
C THR A 183 -4.31 11.32 22.91
N ARG A 184 -3.26 10.80 22.26
CA ARG A 184 -2.31 9.80 22.82
C ARG A 184 -3.02 8.54 23.37
N ASP A 185 -4.13 8.17 22.76
CA ASP A 185 -4.92 6.97 23.12
C ASP A 185 -4.33 5.73 22.41
N ALA A 186 -3.40 5.06 23.06
CA ALA A 186 -2.71 3.89 22.49
C ALA A 186 -3.65 2.70 22.20
N ALA A 187 -4.64 2.46 23.08
CA ALA A 187 -5.61 1.38 22.90
C ALA A 187 -6.56 1.71 21.74
N GLY A 188 -7.15 2.91 21.76
CA GLY A 188 -8.03 3.37 20.69
C GLY A 188 -7.32 3.49 19.33
N LEU A 189 -6.03 3.84 19.30
CA LEU A 189 -5.23 3.82 18.08
C LEU A 189 -5.07 2.40 17.52
N ALA A 190 -4.74 1.44 18.39
CA ALA A 190 -4.61 0.03 17.98
C ALA A 190 -5.94 -0.50 17.43
N ASP A 191 -7.05 -0.21 18.08
CA ASP A 191 -8.39 -0.61 17.65
C ASP A 191 -8.78 0.07 16.32
N ALA A 192 -8.49 1.37 16.18
CA ALA A 192 -8.76 2.11 14.94
C ALA A 192 -7.97 1.54 13.73
N LEU A 193 -6.68 1.24 13.93
CA LEU A 193 -5.85 0.61 12.91
C LEU A 193 -6.33 -0.81 12.58
N ALA A 194 -6.67 -1.61 13.59
CA ALA A 194 -7.22 -2.93 13.39
C ALA A 194 -8.50 -2.88 12.54
N HIS A 195 -9.47 -2.06 12.93
CA HIS A 195 -10.71 -1.87 12.19
C HIS A 195 -10.46 -1.34 10.76
N HIS A 196 -9.53 -0.40 10.61
CA HIS A 196 -9.14 0.14 9.31
C HIS A 196 -8.61 -0.96 8.39
N ILE A 197 -7.75 -1.85 8.88
CA ILE A 197 -7.15 -2.94 8.10
C ILE A 197 -8.18 -4.05 7.83
N ASP A 198 -8.91 -4.49 8.85
CA ASP A 198 -9.89 -5.58 8.75
C ASP A 198 -11.03 -5.23 7.76
N THR A 199 -11.27 -3.94 7.54
CA THR A 199 -12.31 -3.44 6.64
C THR A 199 -11.76 -2.77 5.37
N ILE A 200 -10.53 -3.10 4.95
CA ILE A 200 -9.92 -2.49 3.75
C ILE A 200 -10.74 -2.80 2.49
N VAL A 201 -11.28 -3.99 2.40
CA VAL A 201 -12.27 -4.38 1.38
C VAL A 201 -13.67 -4.22 1.97
N ALA A 202 -14.39 -3.19 1.51
CA ALA A 202 -15.80 -3.02 1.87
C ALA A 202 -16.68 -3.79 0.90
N VAL A 203 -17.15 -4.95 1.32
CA VAL A 203 -18.08 -5.79 0.56
C VAL A 203 -19.50 -5.56 1.07
N THR A 204 -20.46 -5.32 0.16
CA THR A 204 -21.88 -5.29 0.54
C THR A 204 -22.30 -6.71 0.92
N PRO A 205 -22.91 -6.92 2.11
CA PRO A 205 -23.45 -8.22 2.44
C PRO A 205 -24.49 -8.63 1.37
N GLU A 206 -24.40 -9.86 0.89
CA GLU A 206 -25.48 -10.41 0.08
C GLU A 206 -26.77 -10.33 0.90
N ARG A 207 -27.79 -9.67 0.37
CA ARG A 207 -29.13 -9.84 0.91
C ARG A 207 -29.46 -11.31 0.71
N VAL A 208 -29.42 -12.08 1.80
CA VAL A 208 -30.02 -13.40 1.80
C VAL A 208 -31.48 -13.20 1.46
N ALA A 209 -31.84 -13.56 0.23
CA ALA A 209 -33.24 -13.56 -0.20
C ALA A 209 -33.94 -14.60 0.67
N SER A 210 -34.83 -14.14 1.55
CA SER A 210 -35.72 -14.96 2.36
C SER A 210 -36.87 -15.48 1.49
#